data_f89f4c5119167e308ea37483e4b925e1
#
_entry.id   f89f4c5119167e308ea37483e4b925e1
#
_cell.length_a   1.000
_cell.length_b   1.000
_cell.length_c   1.000
_cell.angle_alpha   90.00
_cell.angle_beta   90.00
_cell.angle_gamma   90.00
#
_symmetry.space_group_name_H-M   'P 1'
#
loop_
_entity.id
_entity.type
_entity.pdbx_description
1 polymer ?
#
loop_
_entity_poly.entity_id
_entity_poly.type
_entity_poly.pdbx_seq_one_letter_code
_entity_poly.pdbx_strand_id
1 'polypeptide(L)'
;SISIRGGDTDQSLISLDNIPLYNPSHLNGFISVINADLLSGTNIYKGGFPAKFGNRLSGVIDMKTKNGDMEGYHGTATIGIMSSKALFEGPIIKDKLSFVVTGRASYLGAIVLPIYRKISESETNFVSQFDGSNYYDYHAKLLYTPSDEDRISLTFIGGDDKVSIGNIGNGSSVKERYGNIGSNLEWDREITNTQKITAFGYY
;
A
#
# COMPACT_ATOMS: atom_id res chain seq x y z
N SER A 1 -8.07 -2.26 -12.16
CA SER A 1 -8.50 -0.86 -12.00
C SER A 1 -9.83 -0.79 -11.28
N ILE A 2 -10.00 0.20 -10.41
CA ILE A 2 -11.26 0.42 -9.67
C ILE A 2 -11.96 1.60 -10.32
N SER A 3 -13.21 1.38 -10.79
CA SER A 3 -14.09 2.43 -11.28
C SER A 3 -15.26 2.61 -10.32
N ILE A 4 -15.57 3.86 -9.98
CA ILE A 4 -16.68 4.21 -9.09
C ILE A 4 -17.68 5.03 -9.91
N ARG A 5 -18.95 4.61 -9.94
CA ARG A 5 -20.04 5.25 -10.69
C ARG A 5 -19.75 5.48 -12.17
N GLY A 6 -19.05 4.57 -12.83
CA GLY A 6 -18.72 4.68 -14.25
C GLY A 6 -17.67 5.76 -14.58
N GLY A 7 -17.02 6.36 -13.57
CA GLY A 7 -15.90 7.26 -13.79
C GLY A 7 -14.63 6.50 -14.18
N ASP A 8 -13.72 7.17 -14.85
CA ASP A 8 -12.41 6.63 -15.18
C ASP A 8 -11.55 6.41 -13.93
N THR A 9 -10.52 5.62 -14.06
CA THR A 9 -9.66 5.22 -12.92
C THR A 9 -8.91 6.39 -12.29
N ASP A 10 -8.60 7.42 -13.05
CA ASP A 10 -7.96 8.66 -12.61
C ASP A 10 -8.92 9.64 -11.91
N GLN A 11 -10.25 9.43 -12.06
CA GLN A 11 -11.29 10.23 -11.42
C GLN A 11 -11.57 9.81 -9.98
N SER A 12 -11.07 8.66 -9.55
CA SER A 12 -11.20 8.16 -8.18
C SER A 12 -9.94 8.43 -7.37
N LEU A 13 -10.09 8.81 -6.10
CA LEU A 13 -8.98 8.89 -5.15
C LEU A 13 -8.87 7.58 -4.38
N ILE A 14 -7.69 6.99 -4.37
CA ILE A 14 -7.32 5.94 -3.43
C ILE A 14 -6.26 6.52 -2.51
N SER A 15 -6.51 6.54 -1.21
CA SER A 15 -5.57 7.06 -0.22
C SER A 15 -5.30 6.06 0.89
N LEU A 16 -4.09 6.06 1.40
CA LEU A 16 -3.65 5.30 2.57
C LEU A 16 -3.05 6.27 3.58
N ASP A 17 -3.68 6.39 4.76
CA ASP A 17 -3.32 7.38 5.78
C ASP A 17 -3.14 8.80 5.20
N ASN A 18 -4.12 9.27 4.43
CA ASN A 18 -4.16 10.53 3.68
C ASN A 18 -3.13 10.68 2.54
N ILE A 19 -2.25 9.72 2.32
CA ILE A 19 -1.30 9.72 1.19
C ILE A 19 -2.03 9.23 -0.07
N PRO A 20 -2.14 10.04 -1.13
CA PRO A 20 -2.71 9.59 -2.40
C PRO A 20 -1.86 8.50 -3.05
N LEU A 21 -2.49 7.42 -3.47
CA LEU A 21 -1.85 6.35 -4.23
C LEU A 21 -2.18 6.51 -5.71
N TYR A 22 -1.18 6.89 -6.50
CA TYR A 22 -1.34 7.03 -7.95
C TYR A 22 -1.29 5.69 -8.68
N ASN A 23 -0.49 4.76 -8.16
CA ASN A 23 -0.39 3.39 -8.66
C ASN A 23 -0.83 2.42 -7.54
N PRO A 24 -2.13 2.11 -7.40
CA PRO A 24 -2.64 1.31 -6.28
C PRO A 24 -2.42 -0.20 -6.44
N SER A 25 -1.73 -0.62 -7.50
CA SER A 25 -1.51 -2.04 -7.81
C SER A 25 -0.14 -2.31 -8.40
N HIS A 26 0.38 -3.48 -8.09
CA HIS A 26 1.56 -4.07 -8.71
C HIS A 26 1.19 -4.87 -9.96
N LEU A 27 2.16 -5.09 -10.83
CA LEU A 27 2.05 -5.92 -12.04
C LEU A 27 0.83 -5.55 -12.88
N ASN A 28 0.67 -4.27 -13.19
CA ASN A 28 -0.42 -3.74 -14.04
C ASN A 28 -1.84 -4.12 -13.56
N GLY A 29 -2.07 -4.18 -12.25
CA GLY A 29 -3.41 -4.38 -11.70
C GLY A 29 -3.66 -5.76 -11.08
N PHE A 30 -2.71 -6.67 -11.12
CA PHE A 30 -2.91 -8.03 -10.59
C PHE A 30 -2.82 -8.12 -9.06
N ILE A 31 -2.00 -7.29 -8.41
CA ILE A 31 -1.77 -7.36 -6.97
C ILE A 31 -1.91 -5.96 -6.39
N SER A 32 -2.63 -5.82 -5.27
CA SER A 32 -2.73 -4.53 -4.57
C SER A 32 -1.39 -4.15 -3.94
N VAL A 33 -1.01 -2.88 -3.99
CA VAL A 33 0.13 -2.33 -3.23
C VAL A 33 -0.15 -2.31 -1.72
N ILE A 34 -1.41 -2.48 -1.32
CA ILE A 34 -1.84 -2.37 0.06
C ILE A 34 -1.77 -3.76 0.71
N ASN A 35 -1.02 -3.85 1.80
CA ASN A 35 -1.03 -5.05 2.64
C ASN A 35 -2.28 -5.05 3.51
N ALA A 36 -3.19 -6.01 3.30
CA ALA A 36 -4.44 -6.11 4.03
C ALA A 36 -4.23 -6.31 5.55
N ASP A 37 -3.13 -6.94 5.97
CA ASP A 37 -2.82 -7.17 7.40
C ASP A 37 -2.55 -5.86 8.15
N LEU A 38 -2.25 -4.79 7.41
CA LEU A 38 -1.97 -3.46 7.95
C LEU A 38 -3.24 -2.61 8.11
N LEU A 39 -4.33 -2.93 7.42
CA LEU A 39 -5.52 -2.10 7.42
C LEU A 39 -6.27 -2.18 8.75
N SER A 40 -6.65 -1.02 9.28
CA SER A 40 -7.58 -0.87 10.40
C SER A 40 -8.99 -0.54 9.95
N GLY A 41 -9.13 0.12 8.79
CA GLY A 41 -10.43 0.49 8.24
C GLY A 41 -10.36 1.00 6.81
N THR A 42 -11.50 0.94 6.14
CA THR A 42 -11.67 1.47 4.78
C THR A 42 -13.02 2.15 4.68
N ASN A 43 -13.01 3.41 4.23
CA ASN A 43 -14.19 4.18 3.92
C ASN A 43 -14.31 4.37 2.41
N ILE A 44 -15.47 4.08 1.84
CA ILE A 44 -15.74 4.25 0.43
C ILE A 44 -16.82 5.31 0.26
N TYR A 45 -16.44 6.44 -0.33
CA TYR A 45 -17.34 7.53 -0.65
C TYR A 45 -17.68 7.48 -2.15
N LYS A 46 -18.92 7.17 -2.47
CA LYS A 46 -19.42 7.11 -3.85
C LYS A 46 -19.99 8.45 -4.34
N GLY A 47 -19.83 9.50 -3.58
CA GLY A 47 -20.30 10.87 -3.80
C GLY A 47 -20.52 11.55 -2.45
N GLY A 48 -20.54 12.90 -2.43
CA GLY A 48 -20.74 13.67 -1.19
C GLY A 48 -19.60 13.44 -0.18
N PHE A 49 -18.38 13.30 -0.65
CA PHE A 49 -17.23 13.08 0.23
C PHE A 49 -16.85 14.35 1.00
N PRO A 50 -16.25 14.22 2.21
CA PRO A 50 -15.80 15.33 3.02
C PRO A 50 -14.86 16.29 2.30
N ALA A 51 -14.86 17.57 2.67
CA ALA A 51 -14.06 18.63 2.05
C ALA A 51 -12.54 18.38 2.08
N LYS A 52 -12.05 17.52 2.98
CA LYS A 52 -10.64 17.11 3.04
C LYS A 52 -10.17 16.37 1.77
N PHE A 53 -11.09 15.80 1.00
CA PHE A 53 -10.80 15.11 -0.25
C PHE A 53 -11.09 16.02 -1.44
N GLY A 54 -10.08 16.72 -1.92
CA GLY A 54 -10.15 17.55 -3.12
C GLY A 54 -9.77 16.80 -4.41
N ASN A 55 -9.99 17.46 -5.55
CA ASN A 55 -9.45 17.09 -6.88
C ASN A 55 -9.89 15.72 -7.44
N ARG A 56 -11.07 15.18 -7.06
CA ARG A 56 -11.62 13.95 -7.62
C ARG A 56 -13.11 14.11 -7.89
N LEU A 57 -13.58 13.46 -8.96
CA LEU A 57 -14.93 13.64 -9.48
C LEU A 57 -15.83 12.43 -9.21
N SER A 58 -15.27 11.24 -9.14
CA SER A 58 -16.03 9.99 -9.14
C SER A 58 -16.24 9.42 -7.74
N GLY A 59 -15.17 9.24 -6.97
CA GLY A 59 -15.26 8.68 -5.63
C GLY A 59 -13.94 8.68 -4.87
N VAL A 60 -14.01 8.31 -3.59
CA VAL A 60 -12.85 8.24 -2.71
C VAL A 60 -12.86 6.90 -1.97
N ILE A 61 -11.72 6.22 -1.98
CA ILE A 61 -11.41 5.08 -1.12
C ILE A 61 -10.35 5.55 -0.14
N ASP A 62 -10.76 5.80 1.10
CA ASP A 62 -9.89 6.25 2.18
C ASP A 62 -9.60 5.08 3.11
N MET A 63 -8.34 4.65 3.14
CA MET A 63 -7.88 3.54 3.95
C MET A 63 -7.01 4.06 5.08
N LYS A 64 -7.21 3.49 6.26
CA LYS A 64 -6.40 3.76 7.43
C LYS A 64 -5.64 2.51 7.85
N THR A 65 -4.38 2.70 8.17
CA THR A 65 -3.55 1.64 8.71
C THR A 65 -3.72 1.54 10.22
N LYS A 66 -3.44 0.35 10.76
CA LYS A 66 -3.39 0.17 12.20
C LYS A 66 -2.22 0.96 12.79
N ASN A 67 -2.36 1.32 14.04
CA ASN A 67 -1.26 1.83 14.84
C ASN A 67 -0.50 0.65 15.43
N GLY A 68 0.77 0.82 15.75
CA GLY A 68 1.52 -0.20 16.47
C GLY A 68 0.93 -0.43 17.88
N ASP A 69 1.09 -1.64 18.39
CA ASP A 69 0.68 -1.98 19.74
C ASP A 69 1.49 -1.18 20.77
N MET A 70 0.83 -0.66 21.80
CA MET A 70 1.45 0.13 22.87
C MET A 70 1.93 -0.71 24.05
N GLU A 71 1.49 -1.98 24.15
CA GLU A 71 1.73 -2.84 25.29
C GLU A 71 2.74 -3.95 25.02
N GLY A 72 2.70 -4.54 23.81
CA GLY A 72 3.49 -5.70 23.46
C GLY A 72 4.03 -5.70 22.04
N TYR A 73 5.00 -6.57 21.79
CA TYR A 73 5.55 -6.78 20.45
C TYR A 73 4.82 -7.92 19.74
N HIS A 74 4.45 -7.67 18.49
CA HIS A 74 3.81 -8.65 17.64
C HIS A 74 4.49 -8.70 16.28
N GLY A 75 4.55 -9.89 15.70
CA GLY A 75 5.12 -10.06 14.37
C GLY A 75 4.42 -11.18 13.61
N THR A 76 4.25 -10.97 12.32
CA THR A 76 3.75 -11.99 11.40
C THR A 76 4.65 -12.05 10.17
N ALA A 77 4.88 -13.26 9.68
CA ALA A 77 5.57 -13.49 8.43
C ALA A 77 4.78 -14.49 7.59
N THR A 78 4.65 -14.21 6.31
CA THR A 78 3.95 -15.07 5.36
C THR A 78 4.87 -15.31 4.16
N ILE A 79 5.05 -16.57 3.81
CA ILE A 79 5.76 -16.99 2.61
C ILE A 79 4.73 -17.55 1.64
N GLY A 80 4.54 -16.88 0.51
CA GLY A 80 3.66 -17.31 -0.56
C GLY A 80 4.44 -17.78 -1.79
N ILE A 81 3.74 -18.25 -2.81
CA ILE A 81 4.39 -18.72 -4.05
C ILE A 81 5.04 -17.56 -4.82
N MET A 82 4.41 -16.37 -4.85
CA MET A 82 4.85 -15.25 -5.66
C MET A 82 5.60 -14.18 -4.87
N SER A 83 5.36 -14.06 -3.56
CA SER A 83 5.94 -13.05 -2.69
C SER A 83 5.95 -13.49 -1.25
N SER A 84 6.85 -12.92 -0.48
CA SER A 84 6.84 -13.00 0.98
C SER A 84 6.57 -11.63 1.58
N LYS A 85 5.92 -11.61 2.75
CA LYS A 85 5.66 -10.41 3.52
C LYS A 85 5.95 -10.63 4.98
N ALA A 86 6.33 -9.56 5.66
CA ALA A 86 6.51 -9.55 7.10
C ALA A 86 5.93 -8.26 7.67
N LEU A 87 5.41 -8.33 8.88
CA LEU A 87 4.93 -7.22 9.67
C LEU A 87 5.48 -7.36 11.08
N PHE A 88 5.92 -6.25 11.65
CA PHE A 88 6.38 -6.18 13.03
C PHE A 88 5.88 -4.89 13.68
N GLU A 89 5.37 -4.97 14.89
CA GLU A 89 4.84 -3.84 15.64
C GLU A 89 5.10 -3.98 17.12
N GLY A 90 5.07 -2.84 17.83
CA GLY A 90 5.23 -2.82 19.28
C GLY A 90 5.53 -1.43 19.83
N PRO A 91 5.69 -1.33 21.17
CA PRO A 91 6.03 -0.09 21.83
C PRO A 91 7.52 0.24 21.69
N ILE A 92 7.84 1.50 21.39
CA ILE A 92 9.16 2.09 21.62
C ILE A 92 9.23 2.65 23.04
N ILE A 93 8.15 3.32 23.46
CA ILE A 93 7.91 3.77 24.84
C ILE A 93 6.51 3.30 25.19
N LYS A 94 6.44 2.44 26.21
CA LYS A 94 5.17 1.86 26.65
C LYS A 94 4.12 2.95 26.91
N ASP A 95 2.92 2.73 26.44
CA ASP A 95 1.75 3.61 26.54
C ASP A 95 1.89 5.01 25.89
N LYS A 96 3.04 5.29 25.22
CA LYS A 96 3.31 6.62 24.62
C LYS A 96 3.75 6.62 23.18
N LEU A 97 4.60 5.69 22.79
CA LEU A 97 5.18 5.68 21.44
C LEU A 97 5.23 4.25 20.92
N SER A 98 4.49 3.99 19.86
CA SER A 98 4.51 2.71 19.18
C SER A 98 4.92 2.84 17.72
N PHE A 99 5.27 1.70 17.14
CA PHE A 99 5.57 1.60 15.71
C PHE A 99 4.89 0.38 15.10
N VAL A 100 4.66 0.45 13.81
CA VAL A 100 4.37 -0.69 12.96
C VAL A 100 5.16 -0.56 11.67
N VAL A 101 5.81 -1.63 11.26
CA VAL A 101 6.55 -1.72 10.01
C VAL A 101 6.12 -2.97 9.25
N THR A 102 6.02 -2.86 7.95
CA THR A 102 5.77 -4.01 7.08
C THR A 102 6.59 -3.88 5.81
N GLY A 103 6.98 -5.03 5.27
CA GLY A 103 7.62 -5.12 3.98
C GLY A 103 7.12 -6.35 3.23
N ARG A 104 7.03 -6.23 1.92
CA ARG A 104 6.71 -7.32 1.02
C ARG A 104 7.66 -7.27 -0.17
N ALA A 105 8.12 -8.43 -0.61
CA ALA A 105 8.95 -8.56 -1.80
C ALA A 105 8.50 -9.75 -2.64
N SER A 106 8.38 -9.53 -3.94
CA SER A 106 8.10 -10.55 -4.93
C SER A 106 9.39 -11.20 -5.40
N TYR A 107 9.33 -12.49 -5.67
CA TYR A 107 10.38 -13.27 -6.30
C TYR A 107 9.87 -14.01 -7.55
N LEU A 108 8.76 -13.53 -8.10
CA LEU A 108 8.10 -14.12 -9.27
C LEU A 108 9.08 -14.30 -10.44
N GLY A 109 9.70 -13.22 -10.89
CA GLY A 109 10.61 -13.25 -12.03
C GLY A 109 11.98 -13.87 -11.73
N ALA A 110 12.42 -13.85 -10.46
CA ALA A 110 13.74 -14.36 -10.09
C ALA A 110 13.76 -15.86 -9.79
N ILE A 111 12.67 -16.40 -9.25
CA ILE A 111 12.62 -17.80 -8.77
C ILE A 111 11.49 -18.58 -9.44
N VAL A 112 10.25 -18.06 -9.38
CA VAL A 112 9.07 -18.84 -9.77
C VAL A 112 9.05 -19.12 -11.26
N LEU A 113 9.26 -18.10 -12.09
CA LEU A 113 9.23 -18.26 -13.54
C LEU A 113 10.36 -19.14 -14.09
N PRO A 114 11.63 -19.02 -13.65
CA PRO A 114 12.69 -19.93 -14.05
C PRO A 114 12.41 -21.39 -13.68
N ILE A 115 11.88 -21.64 -12.49
CA ILE A 115 11.50 -23.02 -12.06
C ILE A 115 10.35 -23.53 -12.92
N TYR A 116 9.31 -22.73 -13.14
CA TYR A 116 8.17 -23.12 -13.96
C TYR A 116 8.60 -23.50 -15.39
N ARG A 117 9.47 -22.70 -16.03
CA ARG A 117 10.03 -23.01 -17.36
C ARG A 117 10.78 -24.33 -17.41
N LYS A 118 11.48 -24.68 -16.33
CA LYS A 118 12.24 -25.93 -16.26
C LYS A 118 11.36 -27.16 -16.12
N ILE A 119 10.16 -27.00 -15.54
CA ILE A 119 9.21 -28.09 -15.28
C ILE A 119 8.18 -28.21 -16.40
N SER A 120 7.79 -27.09 -17.00
CA SER A 120 6.79 -27.06 -18.06
C SER A 120 7.48 -27.14 -19.42
N GLU A 121 7.27 -28.24 -20.13
CA GLU A 121 7.71 -28.39 -21.51
C GLU A 121 6.92 -27.52 -22.51
N SER A 122 5.82 -26.93 -22.05
CA SER A 122 4.99 -26.04 -22.85
C SER A 122 5.42 -24.58 -22.65
N GLU A 123 5.92 -23.98 -23.71
CA GLU A 123 6.06 -22.53 -23.80
C GLU A 123 4.68 -21.87 -23.83
N THR A 124 4.04 -21.77 -22.66
CA THR A 124 2.83 -20.96 -22.55
C THR A 124 3.24 -19.50 -22.64
N ASN A 125 2.86 -18.83 -23.72
CA ASN A 125 3.14 -17.42 -23.99
C ASN A 125 2.79 -16.46 -22.83
N PHE A 126 1.91 -16.88 -21.92
CA PHE A 126 1.52 -16.09 -20.76
C PHE A 126 2.62 -15.97 -19.71
N VAL A 127 3.34 -17.07 -19.42
CA VAL A 127 4.38 -17.07 -18.36
C VAL A 127 5.66 -16.39 -18.85
N SER A 128 5.99 -16.54 -20.13
CA SER A 128 7.13 -15.84 -20.74
C SER A 128 6.94 -14.33 -20.80
N GLN A 129 5.71 -13.84 -20.73
CA GLN A 129 5.40 -12.41 -20.73
C GLN A 129 5.84 -11.66 -19.44
N PHE A 130 6.01 -12.36 -18.31
CA PHE A 130 6.38 -11.75 -17.03
C PHE A 130 7.84 -11.99 -16.61
N ASP A 131 8.69 -12.33 -17.56
CA ASP A 131 10.09 -12.62 -17.28
C ASP A 131 10.82 -11.39 -16.74
N GLY A 132 11.39 -11.54 -15.54
CA GLY A 132 12.09 -10.46 -14.84
C GLY A 132 11.18 -9.44 -14.15
N SER A 133 9.86 -9.68 -14.11
CA SER A 133 8.94 -8.84 -13.35
C SER A 133 9.04 -9.12 -11.85
N ASN A 134 9.25 -8.06 -11.07
CA ASN A 134 9.31 -8.13 -9.62
C ASN A 134 8.76 -6.84 -9.04
N TYR A 135 8.27 -6.91 -7.80
CA TYR A 135 7.85 -5.75 -7.04
C TYR A 135 8.27 -5.87 -5.58
N TYR A 136 8.35 -4.73 -4.92
CA TYR A 136 8.43 -4.67 -3.48
C TYR A 136 7.65 -3.47 -2.96
N ASP A 137 7.19 -3.55 -1.73
CA ASP A 137 6.59 -2.45 -1.01
C ASP A 137 6.95 -2.50 0.47
N TYR A 138 6.92 -1.33 1.08
CA TYR A 138 7.10 -1.17 2.50
C TYR A 138 6.20 -0.08 3.07
N HIS A 139 5.88 -0.21 4.33
CA HIS A 139 5.16 0.79 5.10
C HIS A 139 5.76 0.86 6.51
N ALA A 140 5.86 2.06 7.04
CA ALA A 140 6.27 2.31 8.41
C ALA A 140 5.39 3.41 9.00
N LYS A 141 4.92 3.21 10.22
CA LYS A 141 4.13 4.20 10.96
C LYS A 141 4.61 4.28 12.40
N LEU A 142 4.74 5.50 12.89
CA LEU A 142 4.96 5.82 14.29
C LEU A 142 3.70 6.49 14.83
N LEU A 143 3.27 6.12 16.02
CA LEU A 143 2.22 6.81 16.76
C LEU A 143 2.77 7.27 18.10
N TYR A 144 2.70 8.57 18.34
CA TYR A 144 3.08 9.22 19.59
C TYR A 144 1.85 9.84 20.25
N THR A 145 1.60 9.49 21.50
CA THR A 145 0.52 10.00 22.33
C THR A 145 1.11 10.74 23.53
N PRO A 146 1.46 12.05 23.39
CA PRO A 146 2.04 12.84 24.47
C PRO A 146 1.09 13.08 25.63
N SER A 147 -0.21 13.11 25.37
CA SER A 147 -1.30 13.27 26.34
C SER A 147 -2.51 12.42 25.90
N ASP A 148 -3.54 12.37 26.73
CA ASP A 148 -4.78 11.66 26.40
C ASP A 148 -5.54 12.34 25.25
N GLU A 149 -5.36 13.66 25.09
CA GLU A 149 -6.00 14.45 24.06
C GLU A 149 -5.23 14.50 22.73
N ASP A 150 -3.92 14.29 22.74
CA ASP A 150 -3.07 14.49 21.58
C ASP A 150 -2.56 13.16 21.02
N ARG A 151 -2.67 13.02 19.69
CA ARG A 151 -2.09 11.92 18.93
C ARG A 151 -1.35 12.46 17.71
N ILE A 152 -0.10 12.09 17.57
CA ILE A 152 0.74 12.46 16.44
C ILE A 152 1.17 11.19 15.73
N SER A 153 0.87 11.08 14.45
CA SER A 153 1.29 9.94 13.64
C SER A 153 2.17 10.37 12.48
N LEU A 154 3.22 9.62 12.23
CA LEU A 154 4.12 9.79 11.09
C LEU A 154 4.10 8.50 10.29
N THR A 155 3.67 8.58 9.04
CA THR A 155 3.54 7.44 8.13
C THR A 155 4.48 7.60 6.94
N PHE A 156 5.13 6.51 6.56
CA PHE A 156 5.93 6.40 5.34
C PHE A 156 5.47 5.19 4.54
N ILE A 157 5.34 5.36 3.24
CA ILE A 157 5.05 4.29 2.30
C ILE A 157 6.01 4.34 1.13
N GLY A 158 6.33 3.21 0.58
CA GLY A 158 7.08 3.14 -0.67
C GLY A 158 6.98 1.77 -1.32
N GLY A 159 7.26 1.73 -2.59
CA GLY A 159 7.27 0.51 -3.37
C GLY A 159 7.65 0.79 -4.82
N ASP A 160 8.13 -0.24 -5.48
CA ASP A 160 8.60 -0.18 -6.85
C ASP A 160 8.21 -1.45 -7.59
N ASP A 161 7.80 -1.28 -8.83
CA ASP A 161 7.48 -2.33 -9.79
C ASP A 161 8.46 -2.31 -10.94
N LYS A 162 8.97 -3.48 -11.29
CA LYS A 162 9.58 -3.74 -12.57
C LYS A 162 8.70 -4.73 -13.32
N VAL A 163 8.11 -4.29 -14.40
CA VAL A 163 7.32 -5.13 -15.28
C VAL A 163 8.07 -5.29 -16.60
N SER A 164 8.35 -6.53 -16.95
CA SER A 164 8.97 -6.87 -18.22
C SER A 164 8.01 -7.77 -18.98
N ILE A 165 7.44 -7.25 -20.06
CA ILE A 165 6.56 -8.01 -20.95
C ILE A 165 7.37 -8.36 -22.20
N GLY A 166 7.76 -9.63 -22.31
CA GLY A 166 8.51 -10.15 -23.45
C GLY A 166 7.60 -10.64 -24.58
N ASN A 167 8.10 -10.53 -25.80
CA ASN A 167 7.56 -11.16 -27.00
C ASN A 167 6.11 -10.87 -27.36
N ILE A 168 5.77 -9.59 -27.51
CA ILE A 168 4.48 -9.19 -28.08
C ILE A 168 4.58 -9.32 -29.62
N GLY A 169 4.27 -10.51 -30.15
CA GLY A 169 4.01 -10.75 -31.60
C GLY A 169 5.13 -10.48 -32.61
N ASN A 170 6.00 -9.51 -32.37
CA ASN A 170 7.07 -9.05 -33.28
C ASN A 170 8.48 -9.08 -32.66
N GLY A 171 8.67 -9.82 -31.56
CA GLY A 171 9.97 -9.86 -30.88
C GLY A 171 10.28 -8.63 -30.01
N SER A 172 9.34 -7.72 -29.84
CA SER A 172 9.50 -6.53 -29.00
C SER A 172 9.25 -6.86 -27.52
N SER A 173 10.10 -6.33 -26.65
CA SER A 173 9.89 -6.38 -25.18
C SER A 173 9.59 -4.99 -24.66
N VAL A 174 8.62 -4.87 -23.78
CA VAL A 174 8.31 -3.64 -23.04
C VAL A 174 8.83 -3.81 -21.62
N LYS A 175 9.60 -2.84 -21.14
CA LYS A 175 10.06 -2.79 -19.75
C LYS A 175 9.54 -1.50 -19.15
N GLU A 176 8.78 -1.63 -18.11
CA GLU A 176 8.22 -0.51 -17.33
C GLU A 176 8.72 -0.57 -15.89
N ARG A 177 8.91 0.60 -15.32
CA ARG A 177 9.19 0.75 -13.91
C ARG A 177 8.34 1.88 -13.36
N TYR A 178 7.58 1.59 -12.32
CA TYR A 178 6.74 2.55 -11.64
C TYR A 178 6.61 2.19 -10.16
N GLY A 179 6.13 3.13 -9.36
CA GLY A 179 5.98 2.90 -7.93
C GLY A 179 5.28 4.03 -7.23
N ASN A 180 5.25 3.96 -5.92
CA ASN A 180 4.78 5.01 -5.04
C ASN A 180 5.86 5.28 -3.99
N ILE A 181 5.95 6.55 -3.59
CA ILE A 181 6.66 6.97 -2.40
C ILE A 181 5.84 8.08 -1.76
N GLY A 182 5.69 8.05 -0.46
CA GLY A 182 4.95 9.10 0.22
C GLY A 182 5.16 9.07 1.73
N SER A 183 4.85 10.20 2.34
CA SER A 183 4.86 10.37 3.79
C SER A 183 3.68 11.24 4.22
N ASN A 184 3.19 11.02 5.43
CA ASN A 184 2.15 11.85 6.05
C ASN A 184 2.48 12.07 7.51
N LEU A 185 2.35 13.34 7.95
CA LEU A 185 2.33 13.72 9.35
C LEU A 185 0.92 14.15 9.69
N GLU A 186 0.30 13.52 10.67
CA GLU A 186 -1.04 13.83 11.15
C GLU A 186 -1.01 14.10 12.64
N TRP A 187 -1.62 15.19 13.06
CA TRP A 187 -1.85 15.54 14.45
C TRP A 187 -3.35 15.64 14.70
N ASP A 188 -3.79 14.87 15.66
CA ASP A 188 -5.15 14.83 16.17
C ASP A 188 -5.19 15.37 17.59
N ARG A 189 -6.08 16.33 17.86
CA ARG A 189 -6.34 16.83 19.20
C ARG A 189 -7.83 16.81 19.54
N GLU A 190 -8.17 16.12 20.61
CA GLU A 190 -9.49 16.15 21.19
C GLU A 190 -9.62 17.39 22.08
N ILE A 191 -10.53 18.34 21.73
CA ILE A 191 -10.77 19.56 22.51
C ILE A 191 -11.86 19.32 23.55
N THR A 192 -12.89 18.59 23.16
CA THR A 192 -13.99 18.13 23.98
C THR A 192 -14.44 16.77 23.51
N ASN A 193 -15.34 16.11 24.25
CA ASN A 193 -15.92 14.82 23.85
C ASN A 193 -16.64 14.83 22.48
N THR A 194 -16.89 16.02 21.92
CA THR A 194 -17.62 16.19 20.64
C THR A 194 -16.84 16.99 19.60
N GLN A 195 -15.70 17.57 19.97
CA GLN A 195 -14.89 18.41 19.10
C GLN A 195 -13.46 17.90 19.01
N LYS A 196 -13.02 17.71 17.78
CA LYS A 196 -11.66 17.26 17.43
C LYS A 196 -11.08 18.17 16.36
N ILE A 197 -9.81 18.50 16.49
CA ILE A 197 -9.01 19.12 15.43
C ILE A 197 -8.11 18.04 14.85
N THR A 198 -8.07 17.98 13.53
CA THR A 198 -7.10 17.17 12.79
C THR A 198 -6.33 18.07 11.84
N ALA A 199 -5.02 18.08 11.95
CA ALA A 199 -4.12 18.72 10.99
C ALA A 199 -3.23 17.67 10.38
N PHE A 200 -3.07 17.69 9.06
CA PHE A 200 -2.17 16.75 8.36
C PHE A 200 -1.52 17.40 7.16
N GLY A 201 -0.35 16.87 6.81
CA GLY A 201 0.38 17.21 5.61
C GLY A 201 1.05 15.97 5.03
N TYR A 202 0.99 15.82 3.71
CA TYR A 202 1.58 14.67 3.01
C TYR A 202 2.46 15.12 1.84
N TYR A 203 3.40 14.24 1.49
CA TYR A 203 4.28 14.34 0.33
C TYR A 203 4.25 13.03 -0.44
#